data_55caa607e1192e43198780fe3a83909f
#
_entry.id   55caa607e1192e43198780fe3a83909f
#
_cell.length_a   1.000
_cell.length_b   1.000
_cell.length_c   1.000
_cell.angle_alpha   90.00
_cell.angle_beta   90.00
_cell.angle_gamma   90.00
#
_symmetry.space_group_name_H-M   'P 1'
#
loop_
_entity.id
_entity.type
_entity.pdbx_description
1 polymer ?
#
loop_
_entity_poly.entity_id
_entity_poly.type
_entity_poly.pdbx_seq_one_letter_code
_entity_poly.pdbx_strand_id
1 'polypeptide(L)'
;EFAGKYKVKTRVLSSLTDPLIPLDQEMKSGTLITFEEDSTMEAAVISGIAFARDEAKITVLGVPDRPGIAYQILGPVADANIDVDIIIQNQSVDGKTDFTFTVPRADYQKAMDILKGTVQAHIEAKEILGDPKVSKVSVVGVGMRSHVGIASKMFRTLSEEGINILMISTSEIKISVVIDEKYMELAVRALHKAFELDQK
;
A
#
# COMPACT_ATOMS: atom_id res chain seq x y z
N GLU A 1 -9.59 5.99 13.91
CA GLU A 1 -10.26 4.67 13.87
C GLU A 1 -11.64 4.74 14.51
N PHE A 2 -11.80 5.21 15.78
CA PHE A 2 -13.09 5.32 16.47
C PHE A 2 -14.09 6.22 15.75
N ALA A 3 -13.66 7.43 15.34
CA ALA A 3 -14.53 8.37 14.62
C ALA A 3 -15.09 7.75 13.32
N GLY A 4 -14.29 6.96 12.59
CA GLY A 4 -14.73 6.21 11.42
C GLY A 4 -15.77 5.15 11.75
N LYS A 5 -15.53 4.35 12.80
CA LYS A 5 -16.44 3.30 13.25
C LYS A 5 -17.83 3.82 13.64
N TYR A 6 -17.88 4.99 14.24
CA TYR A 6 -19.13 5.61 14.71
C TYR A 6 -19.65 6.70 13.77
N LYS A 7 -19.05 6.87 12.58
CA LYS A 7 -19.42 7.88 11.57
C LYS A 7 -19.49 9.31 12.15
N VAL A 8 -18.54 9.65 13.02
CA VAL A 8 -18.44 10.98 13.63
C VAL A 8 -17.65 11.89 12.71
N LYS A 9 -18.26 13.00 12.25
CA LYS A 9 -17.54 14.05 11.51
C LYS A 9 -16.41 14.60 12.38
N THR A 10 -15.19 14.57 11.90
CA THR A 10 -14.00 14.99 12.65
C THR A 10 -13.28 16.11 11.89
N ARG A 11 -12.88 17.15 12.57
CA ARG A 11 -12.08 18.23 11.98
C ARG A 11 -10.67 18.20 12.55
N VAL A 12 -9.70 18.22 11.66
CA VAL A 12 -8.27 18.33 12.00
C VAL A 12 -7.88 19.79 11.88
N LEU A 13 -7.42 20.38 12.97
CA LEU A 13 -6.98 21.77 13.07
C LEU A 13 -5.47 21.84 13.30
N SER A 14 -4.86 22.98 13.00
CA SER A 14 -3.47 23.23 13.32
C SER A 14 -3.29 23.43 14.83
N SER A 15 -2.32 22.77 15.44
CA SER A 15 -1.93 23.03 16.85
C SER A 15 -1.23 24.37 17.06
N LEU A 16 -0.91 25.08 15.99
CA LEU A 16 -0.30 26.41 15.99
C LEU A 16 -1.32 27.54 15.79
N THR A 17 -2.61 27.22 15.81
CA THR A 17 -3.68 28.23 15.70
C THR A 17 -3.68 29.12 16.97
N ASP A 18 -3.86 30.44 16.79
CA ASP A 18 -3.95 31.37 17.90
C ASP A 18 -5.13 30.99 18.82
N PRO A 19 -4.88 30.72 20.12
CA PRO A 19 -5.92 30.32 21.07
C PRO A 19 -7.01 31.40 21.30
N LEU A 20 -6.83 32.61 20.81
CA LEU A 20 -7.79 33.69 20.90
C LEU A 20 -8.75 33.77 19.70
N ILE A 21 -8.59 32.94 18.69
CA ILE A 21 -9.52 32.90 17.56
C ILE A 21 -10.88 32.36 18.03
N PRO A 22 -11.98 33.07 17.69
CA PRO A 22 -13.33 32.61 18.02
C PRO A 22 -13.62 31.23 17.43
N LEU A 23 -14.30 30.38 18.19
CA LEU A 23 -14.56 28.99 17.82
C LEU A 23 -15.27 28.81 16.47
N ASP A 24 -16.14 29.76 16.11
CA ASP A 24 -16.87 29.79 14.85
C ASP A 24 -15.97 30.09 13.63
N GLN A 25 -14.87 30.80 13.81
CA GLN A 25 -13.86 31.02 12.79
C GLN A 25 -12.92 29.81 12.71
N GLU A 26 -12.51 29.29 13.84
CA GLU A 26 -11.68 28.08 13.90
C GLU A 26 -12.38 26.88 13.25
N MET A 27 -13.68 26.71 13.46
CA MET A 27 -14.50 25.68 12.83
C MET A 27 -14.61 25.76 11.30
N LYS A 28 -14.25 26.89 10.68
CA LYS A 28 -14.19 27.06 9.23
C LYS A 28 -12.82 26.73 8.63
N SER A 29 -11.81 26.58 9.48
CA SER A 29 -10.43 26.24 9.08
C SER A 29 -10.15 24.74 9.18
N GLY A 30 -8.97 24.33 8.72
CA GLY A 30 -8.52 22.94 8.81
C GLY A 30 -9.20 21.98 7.83
N THR A 31 -9.00 20.68 8.05
CA THR A 31 -9.52 19.61 7.20
C THR A 31 -10.69 18.90 7.87
N LEU A 32 -11.84 18.88 7.21
CA LEU A 32 -13.02 18.12 7.65
C LEU A 32 -12.96 16.69 7.13
N ILE A 33 -12.98 15.72 8.04
CA ILE A 33 -13.16 14.30 7.72
C ILE A 33 -14.65 14.01 7.84
N THR A 34 -15.30 13.73 6.73
CA THR A 34 -16.74 13.42 6.64
C THR A 34 -16.96 12.05 6.00
N PHE A 35 -18.15 11.49 6.24
CA PHE A 35 -18.60 10.21 5.67
C PHE A 35 -19.81 10.42 4.72
N GLU A 36 -20.14 11.67 4.41
CA GLU A 36 -21.14 11.98 3.41
C GLU A 36 -20.55 11.70 2.03
N GLU A 37 -21.05 10.66 1.40
CA GLU A 37 -20.92 10.49 -0.04
C GLU A 37 -21.85 11.54 -0.66
N ASP A 38 -21.25 12.54 -1.30
CA ASP A 38 -22.04 13.52 -2.08
C ASP A 38 -22.56 12.76 -3.30
N SER A 39 -23.84 12.37 -3.26
CA SER A 39 -24.52 11.61 -4.31
C SER A 39 -24.59 12.34 -5.66
N THR A 40 -24.08 13.56 -5.73
CA THR A 40 -23.96 14.37 -6.96
C THR A 40 -22.59 14.21 -7.64
N MET A 41 -21.64 13.49 -7.03
CA MET A 41 -20.32 13.23 -7.62
C MET A 41 -20.23 11.91 -8.36
N GLU A 42 -20.97 11.75 -9.45
CA GLU A 42 -20.72 10.67 -10.43
C GLU A 42 -19.36 10.74 -11.13
N ALA A 43 -18.56 11.79 -10.90
CA ALA A 43 -17.40 12.12 -11.71
C ALA A 43 -16.02 11.88 -11.06
N ALA A 44 -15.89 11.63 -9.78
CA ALA A 44 -14.57 11.51 -9.15
C ALA A 44 -14.25 10.06 -8.75
N VAL A 45 -14.02 9.22 -9.74
CA VAL A 45 -13.54 7.85 -9.52
C VAL A 45 -12.20 7.85 -8.79
N ILE A 46 -11.30 8.79 -9.10
CA ILE A 46 -9.99 8.89 -8.46
C ILE A 46 -9.96 10.10 -7.53
N SER A 47 -9.64 9.85 -6.26
CA SER A 47 -9.56 10.86 -5.20
C SER A 47 -8.16 11.38 -4.98
N GLY A 48 -7.13 10.59 -5.29
CA GLY A 48 -5.74 11.01 -5.09
C GLY A 48 -4.71 9.91 -5.37
N ILE A 49 -3.45 10.31 -5.27
CA ILE A 49 -2.29 9.41 -5.31
C ILE A 49 -1.67 9.39 -3.91
N ALA A 50 -1.67 8.22 -3.28
CA ALA A 50 -1.01 8.00 -2.00
C ALA A 50 0.32 7.26 -2.21
N PHE A 51 1.28 7.48 -1.32
CA PHE A 51 2.56 6.76 -1.38
C PHE A 51 3.12 6.48 0.02
N ALA A 52 3.95 5.44 0.12
CA ALA A 52 4.74 5.11 1.30
C ALA A 52 6.20 4.87 0.86
N ARG A 53 7.13 5.54 1.57
CA ARG A 53 8.58 5.45 1.31
C ARG A 53 9.26 4.35 2.09
N ASP A 54 8.74 4.04 3.26
CA ASP A 54 9.39 3.19 4.26
C ASP A 54 8.96 1.72 4.13
N GLU A 55 9.05 1.21 2.91
CA GLU A 55 8.71 -0.17 2.59
C GLU A 55 9.98 -0.97 2.24
N ALA A 56 9.95 -2.24 2.60
CA ALA A 56 10.91 -3.24 2.14
C ALA A 56 10.16 -4.48 1.65
N LYS A 57 10.62 -5.06 0.55
CA LYS A 57 10.04 -6.26 -0.04
C LYS A 57 10.87 -7.47 0.36
N ILE A 58 10.20 -8.55 0.76
CA ILE A 58 10.81 -9.85 1.06
C ILE A 58 10.10 -10.90 0.19
N THR A 59 10.89 -11.78 -0.43
CA THR A 59 10.40 -12.88 -1.24
C THR A 59 11.01 -14.19 -0.75
N VAL A 60 10.15 -15.13 -0.39
CA VAL A 60 10.50 -16.50 -0.03
C VAL A 60 10.23 -17.39 -1.25
N LEU A 61 11.29 -17.88 -1.87
CA LEU A 61 11.22 -18.61 -3.14
C LEU A 61 11.07 -20.12 -2.94
N GLY A 62 10.27 -20.73 -3.80
CA GLY A 62 10.22 -22.16 -3.99
C GLY A 62 9.74 -22.95 -2.77
N VAL A 63 8.79 -22.42 -2.01
CA VAL A 63 8.20 -23.11 -0.86
C VAL A 63 7.16 -24.13 -1.33
N PRO A 64 6.96 -25.27 -0.62
CA PRO A 64 5.93 -26.23 -0.95
C PRO A 64 4.53 -25.59 -0.91
N ASP A 65 3.72 -25.79 -1.94
CA ASP A 65 2.33 -25.33 -1.98
C ASP A 65 1.45 -26.30 -1.19
N ARG A 66 1.30 -26.04 0.09
CA ARG A 66 0.52 -26.86 1.03
C ARG A 66 -0.21 -25.98 2.06
N PRO A 67 -1.33 -26.46 2.61
CA PRO A 67 -2.03 -25.76 3.68
C PRO A 67 -1.11 -25.42 4.84
N GLY A 68 -1.18 -24.16 5.33
CA GLY A 68 -0.42 -23.68 6.47
C GLY A 68 0.92 -23.05 6.14
N ILE A 69 1.41 -23.09 4.88
CA ILE A 69 2.70 -22.51 4.51
C ILE A 69 2.77 -21.00 4.80
N ALA A 70 1.71 -20.26 4.48
CA ALA A 70 1.64 -18.82 4.75
C ALA A 70 1.77 -18.52 6.25
N TYR A 71 1.13 -19.33 7.11
CA TYR A 71 1.25 -19.20 8.56
C TYR A 71 2.67 -19.52 9.05
N GLN A 72 3.30 -20.55 8.49
CA GLN A 72 4.68 -20.92 8.85
C GLN A 72 5.68 -19.82 8.48
N ILE A 73 5.40 -19.04 7.44
CA ILE A 73 6.23 -17.90 7.04
C ILE A 73 5.95 -16.69 7.90
N LEU A 74 4.68 -16.29 8.03
CA LEU A 74 4.29 -15.02 8.65
C LEU A 74 4.10 -15.10 10.17
N GLY A 75 3.82 -16.28 10.75
CA GLY A 75 3.65 -16.45 12.18
C GLY A 75 4.84 -15.92 12.99
N PRO A 76 6.08 -16.37 12.72
CA PRO A 76 7.26 -15.86 13.41
C PRO A 76 7.51 -14.35 13.21
N VAL A 77 7.10 -13.80 12.06
CA VAL A 77 7.19 -12.35 11.78
C VAL A 77 6.19 -11.58 12.64
N ALA A 78 4.96 -12.08 12.73
CA ALA A 78 3.91 -11.49 13.57
C ALA A 78 4.25 -11.60 15.07
N ASP A 79 4.77 -12.75 15.53
CA ASP A 79 5.21 -12.95 16.92
C ASP A 79 6.34 -11.97 17.32
N ALA A 80 7.11 -11.51 16.33
CA ALA A 80 8.13 -10.48 16.52
C ALA A 80 7.58 -9.05 16.47
N ASN A 81 6.24 -8.88 16.38
CA ASN A 81 5.55 -7.60 16.27
C ASN A 81 5.99 -6.77 15.06
N ILE A 82 6.10 -7.44 13.89
CA ILE A 82 6.41 -6.81 12.60
C ILE A 82 5.14 -6.78 11.77
N ASP A 83 4.72 -5.59 11.34
CA ASP A 83 3.58 -5.40 10.46
C ASP A 83 3.89 -5.88 9.04
N VAL A 84 2.88 -6.46 8.38
CA VAL A 84 2.94 -6.89 6.98
C VAL A 84 1.81 -6.18 6.23
N ASP A 85 2.12 -5.56 5.09
CA ASP A 85 1.11 -4.80 4.34
C ASP A 85 0.63 -5.55 3.08
N ILE A 86 1.47 -5.70 2.05
CA ILE A 86 1.10 -6.41 0.84
C ILE A 86 1.59 -7.85 0.93
N ILE A 87 0.72 -8.81 0.64
CA ILE A 87 1.05 -10.23 0.58
C ILE A 87 0.62 -10.76 -0.79
N ILE A 88 1.53 -11.43 -1.50
CA ILE A 88 1.27 -12.07 -2.79
C ILE A 88 1.80 -13.50 -2.73
N GLN A 89 0.93 -14.44 -3.05
CA GLN A 89 1.25 -15.84 -3.24
C GLN A 89 0.61 -16.31 -4.55
N ASN A 90 1.37 -16.96 -5.40
CA ASN A 90 0.88 -17.56 -6.63
C ASN A 90 1.12 -19.07 -6.60
N GLN A 91 0.12 -19.83 -7.03
CA GLN A 91 0.29 -21.27 -7.23
C GLN A 91 1.17 -21.52 -8.45
N SER A 92 2.18 -22.39 -8.30
CA SER A 92 2.99 -22.83 -9.41
C SER A 92 2.59 -24.23 -9.91
N VAL A 93 3.04 -24.57 -11.11
CA VAL A 93 2.65 -25.85 -11.79
C VAL A 93 3.38 -27.07 -11.19
N ASP A 94 4.49 -26.84 -10.50
CA ASP A 94 5.38 -27.90 -9.95
C ASP A 94 5.15 -28.18 -8.46
N GLY A 95 4.03 -27.70 -7.89
CA GLY A 95 3.69 -27.88 -6.47
C GLY A 95 4.52 -27.01 -5.53
N LYS A 96 5.18 -25.99 -6.06
CA LYS A 96 5.87 -24.98 -5.28
C LYS A 96 5.22 -23.61 -5.50
N THR A 97 5.49 -22.69 -4.62
CA THR A 97 5.03 -21.31 -4.73
C THR A 97 6.11 -20.34 -4.27
N ASP A 98 6.04 -19.13 -4.77
CA ASP A 98 6.80 -18.00 -4.23
C ASP A 98 5.87 -17.15 -3.37
N PHE A 99 6.37 -16.76 -2.22
CA PHE A 99 5.62 -15.96 -1.25
C PHE A 99 6.32 -14.61 -1.06
N THR A 100 5.67 -13.54 -1.50
CA THR A 100 6.24 -12.19 -1.44
C THR A 100 5.37 -11.30 -0.57
N PHE A 101 6.01 -10.51 0.30
CA PHE A 101 5.32 -9.55 1.15
C PHE A 101 6.17 -8.31 1.43
N THR A 102 5.53 -7.25 1.95
CA THR A 102 6.22 -6.03 2.37
C THR A 102 6.14 -5.85 3.87
N VAL A 103 7.20 -5.27 4.42
CA VAL A 103 7.32 -4.87 5.83
C VAL A 103 7.83 -3.43 5.91
N PRO A 104 7.65 -2.72 7.05
CA PRO A 104 8.33 -1.45 7.28
C PRO A 104 9.85 -1.61 7.12
N ARG A 105 10.49 -0.66 6.46
CA ARG A 105 11.95 -0.70 6.23
C ARG A 105 12.75 -0.84 7.53
N ALA A 106 12.28 -0.21 8.62
CA ALA A 106 12.92 -0.32 9.92
C ALA A 106 12.98 -1.76 10.45
N ASP A 107 11.99 -2.59 10.09
CA ASP A 107 11.88 -3.98 10.54
C ASP A 107 12.50 -4.99 9.57
N TYR A 108 12.98 -4.51 8.40
CA TYR A 108 13.50 -5.37 7.33
C TYR A 108 14.59 -6.33 7.81
N GLN A 109 15.61 -5.83 8.50
CA GLN A 109 16.72 -6.68 8.95
C GLN A 109 16.24 -7.74 9.94
N LYS A 110 15.41 -7.34 10.90
CA LYS A 110 14.83 -8.25 11.90
C LYS A 110 13.99 -9.34 11.23
N ALA A 111 13.15 -8.97 10.24
CA ALA A 111 12.36 -9.93 9.47
C ALA A 111 13.26 -10.92 8.69
N MET A 112 14.30 -10.42 8.02
CA MET A 112 15.26 -11.26 7.28
C MET A 112 15.99 -12.25 8.20
N ASP A 113 16.40 -11.83 9.39
CA ASP A 113 17.09 -12.69 10.36
C ASP A 113 16.18 -13.81 10.87
N ILE A 114 14.90 -13.50 11.17
CA ILE A 114 13.90 -14.49 11.56
C ILE A 114 13.67 -15.51 10.42
N LEU A 115 13.47 -15.02 9.21
CA LEU A 115 13.16 -15.88 8.08
C LEU A 115 14.34 -16.79 7.71
N LYS A 116 15.56 -16.27 7.64
CA LYS A 116 16.76 -17.05 7.31
C LYS A 116 17.21 -17.95 8.45
N GLY A 117 17.03 -17.51 9.70
CA GLY A 117 17.47 -18.27 10.87
C GLY A 117 16.57 -19.43 11.22
N THR A 118 15.28 -19.18 11.34
CA THR A 118 14.32 -20.17 11.87
C THR A 118 13.38 -20.74 10.82
N VAL A 119 12.93 -19.92 9.88
CA VAL A 119 11.82 -20.28 8.99
C VAL A 119 12.32 -21.09 7.78
N GLN A 120 13.40 -20.66 7.15
CA GLN A 120 13.86 -21.21 5.87
C GLN A 120 14.05 -22.74 5.90
N ALA A 121 14.66 -23.27 6.94
CA ALA A 121 14.89 -24.71 7.06
C ALA A 121 13.61 -25.50 7.28
N HIS A 122 12.64 -24.94 8.02
CA HIS A 122 11.37 -25.59 8.34
C HIS A 122 10.41 -25.66 7.17
N ILE A 123 10.46 -24.68 6.27
CA ILE A 123 9.55 -24.58 5.13
C ILE A 123 10.18 -25.07 3.83
N GLU A 124 11.40 -25.57 3.87
CA GLU A 124 12.14 -26.06 2.70
C GLU A 124 12.24 -24.99 1.58
N ALA A 125 12.34 -23.71 1.97
CA ALA A 125 12.47 -22.64 1.01
C ALA A 125 13.81 -22.72 0.27
N LYS A 126 13.75 -22.54 -1.04
CA LYS A 126 14.94 -22.52 -1.89
C LYS A 126 15.85 -21.35 -1.52
N GLU A 127 15.27 -20.17 -1.36
CA GLU A 127 16.00 -18.93 -1.11
C GLU A 127 15.08 -17.87 -0.50
N ILE A 128 15.65 -16.95 0.27
CA ILE A 128 14.96 -15.77 0.79
C ILE A 128 15.70 -14.54 0.29
N LEU A 129 14.99 -13.75 -0.53
CA LEU A 129 15.48 -12.51 -1.11
C LEU A 129 14.83 -11.32 -0.43
N GLY A 130 15.55 -10.22 -0.33
CA GLY A 130 15.01 -8.98 0.22
C GLY A 130 15.49 -7.76 -0.55
N ASP A 131 14.63 -6.74 -0.63
CA ASP A 131 14.92 -5.44 -1.22
C ASP A 131 14.37 -4.33 -0.32
N PRO A 132 15.25 -3.59 0.40
CA PRO A 132 14.84 -2.50 1.27
C PRO A 132 14.69 -1.15 0.52
N LYS A 133 14.90 -1.12 -0.78
CA LYS A 133 14.84 0.10 -1.60
C LYS A 133 13.61 0.13 -2.50
N VAL A 134 12.46 -0.11 -1.91
CA VAL A 134 11.18 -0.07 -2.61
C VAL A 134 10.26 0.98 -2.00
N SER A 135 9.30 1.43 -2.80
CA SER A 135 8.23 2.33 -2.37
C SER A 135 6.91 1.83 -2.89
N LYS A 136 5.84 2.06 -2.13
CA LYS A 136 4.48 1.78 -2.54
C LYS A 136 3.81 3.05 -3.06
N VAL A 137 3.21 2.99 -4.23
CA VAL A 137 2.39 4.06 -4.82
C VAL A 137 1.00 3.52 -5.10
N SER A 138 -0.03 4.27 -4.72
CA SER A 138 -1.42 3.85 -4.81
C SER A 138 -2.27 4.91 -5.48
N VAL A 139 -3.06 4.51 -6.47
CA VAL A 139 -4.20 5.29 -6.96
C VAL A 139 -5.38 4.98 -6.06
N VAL A 140 -5.96 6.01 -5.45
CA VAL A 140 -7.06 5.89 -4.47
C VAL A 140 -8.33 6.51 -5.04
N GLY A 141 -9.45 5.82 -4.86
CA GLY A 141 -10.75 6.29 -5.33
C GLY A 141 -11.89 5.40 -4.87
N VAL A 142 -13.11 5.81 -5.18
CA VAL A 142 -14.32 5.03 -4.89
C VAL A 142 -14.71 4.21 -6.13
N GLY A 143 -15.15 2.97 -5.91
CA GLY A 143 -15.65 2.12 -7.00
C GLY A 143 -14.55 1.63 -7.96
N MET A 144 -13.31 1.50 -7.52
CA MET A 144 -12.16 1.09 -8.33
C MET A 144 -12.40 -0.23 -9.09
N ARG A 145 -13.19 -1.15 -8.52
CA ARG A 145 -13.55 -2.42 -9.17
C ARG A 145 -14.57 -2.27 -10.28
N SER A 146 -15.42 -1.24 -10.19
CA SER A 146 -16.53 -1.01 -11.14
C SER A 146 -16.09 -0.23 -12.38
N HIS A 147 -14.90 0.41 -12.35
CA HIS A 147 -14.43 1.27 -13.42
C HIS A 147 -13.33 0.60 -14.22
N VAL A 148 -13.71 0.16 -15.41
CA VAL A 148 -12.79 -0.49 -16.37
C VAL A 148 -11.69 0.48 -16.80
N GLY A 149 -10.45 0.01 -16.79
CA GLY A 149 -9.32 0.75 -17.38
C GLY A 149 -8.46 1.55 -16.41
N ILE A 150 -8.84 1.73 -15.12
CA ILE A 150 -8.02 2.48 -14.16
C ILE A 150 -6.65 1.81 -13.97
N ALA A 151 -6.61 0.51 -13.73
CA ALA A 151 -5.38 -0.25 -13.61
C ALA A 151 -4.53 -0.16 -14.89
N SER A 152 -5.17 -0.32 -16.05
CA SER A 152 -4.51 -0.21 -17.36
C SER A 152 -3.91 1.18 -17.59
N LYS A 153 -4.64 2.25 -17.21
CA LYS A 153 -4.14 3.63 -17.29
C LYS A 153 -2.95 3.85 -16.37
N MET A 154 -3.03 3.37 -15.12
CA MET A 154 -1.93 3.42 -14.16
C MET A 154 -0.68 2.72 -14.70
N PHE A 155 -0.83 1.48 -15.18
CA PHE A 155 0.32 0.69 -15.67
C PHE A 155 0.92 1.27 -16.95
N ARG A 156 0.09 1.79 -17.85
CA ARG A 156 0.57 2.51 -19.05
C ARG A 156 1.40 3.72 -18.66
N THR A 157 0.88 4.57 -17.79
CA THR A 157 1.61 5.77 -17.32
C THR A 157 2.96 5.42 -16.74
N LEU A 158 3.04 4.40 -15.88
CA LEU A 158 4.32 3.95 -15.31
C LEU A 158 5.26 3.39 -16.39
N SER A 159 4.73 2.65 -17.35
CA SER A 159 5.50 2.11 -18.47
C SER A 159 6.08 3.20 -19.37
N GLU A 160 5.30 4.24 -19.68
CA GLU A 160 5.74 5.40 -20.48
C GLU A 160 6.88 6.18 -19.79
N GLU A 161 6.89 6.19 -18.45
CA GLU A 161 7.97 6.78 -17.63
C GLU A 161 9.15 5.81 -17.39
N GLY A 162 9.12 4.61 -17.96
CA GLY A 162 10.17 3.60 -17.79
C GLY A 162 10.24 3.01 -16.38
N ILE A 163 9.15 3.04 -15.62
CA ILE A 163 9.09 2.57 -14.24
C ILE A 163 8.61 1.13 -14.21
N ASN A 164 9.47 0.22 -13.75
CA ASN A 164 9.11 -1.18 -13.57
C ASN A 164 8.28 -1.42 -12.31
N ILE A 165 7.26 -2.27 -12.43
CA ILE A 165 6.38 -2.66 -11.32
C ILE A 165 6.90 -3.97 -10.74
N LEU A 166 7.15 -4.01 -9.43
CA LEU A 166 7.67 -5.16 -8.70
C LEU A 166 6.55 -6.01 -8.08
N MET A 167 5.47 -5.36 -7.61
CA MET A 167 4.28 -6.00 -7.04
C MET A 167 3.04 -5.18 -7.38
N ILE A 168 1.90 -5.84 -7.43
CA ILE A 168 0.59 -5.21 -7.63
C ILE A 168 -0.37 -5.74 -6.56
N SER A 169 -1.15 -4.85 -5.96
CA SER A 169 -2.26 -5.20 -5.07
C SER A 169 -3.46 -4.31 -5.37
N THR A 170 -4.66 -4.90 -5.33
CA THR A 170 -5.90 -4.18 -5.61
C THR A 170 -6.92 -4.39 -4.50
N SER A 171 -7.67 -3.35 -4.20
CA SER A 171 -8.82 -3.38 -3.30
C SER A 171 -10.00 -2.61 -3.91
N GLU A 172 -11.09 -2.48 -3.18
CA GLU A 172 -12.28 -1.74 -3.64
C GLU A 172 -12.04 -0.24 -3.79
N ILE A 173 -11.07 0.30 -3.03
CA ILE A 173 -10.79 1.74 -2.95
C ILE A 173 -9.40 2.13 -3.44
N LYS A 174 -8.52 1.18 -3.77
CA LYS A 174 -7.16 1.50 -4.22
C LYS A 174 -6.56 0.41 -5.11
N ILE A 175 -5.70 0.86 -6.04
CA ILE A 175 -4.75 0.01 -6.77
C ILE A 175 -3.36 0.45 -6.35
N SER A 176 -2.58 -0.47 -5.80
CA SER A 176 -1.24 -0.22 -5.27
C SER A 176 -0.20 -0.95 -6.09
N VAL A 177 0.92 -0.31 -6.35
CA VAL A 177 2.10 -0.92 -6.93
C VAL A 177 3.30 -0.69 -6.02
N VAL A 178 4.20 -1.66 -5.99
CA VAL A 178 5.53 -1.50 -5.41
C VAL A 178 6.51 -1.30 -6.55
N ILE A 179 7.36 -0.29 -6.43
CA ILE A 179 8.36 0.12 -7.42
C ILE A 179 9.70 0.38 -6.73
N ASP A 180 10.78 0.50 -7.48
CA ASP A 180 12.07 0.98 -6.96
C ASP A 180 11.90 2.40 -6.39
N GLU A 181 12.41 2.62 -5.18
CA GLU A 181 12.30 3.88 -4.41
C GLU A 181 12.71 5.12 -5.20
N LYS A 182 13.75 5.01 -6.02
CA LYS A 182 14.28 6.14 -6.81
C LYS A 182 13.26 6.74 -7.77
N TYR A 183 12.23 5.97 -8.16
CA TYR A 183 11.21 6.42 -9.10
C TYR A 183 9.93 6.94 -8.42
N MET A 184 9.83 6.90 -7.09
CA MET A 184 8.60 7.21 -6.39
C MET A 184 8.05 8.60 -6.71
N GLU A 185 8.89 9.64 -6.67
CA GLU A 185 8.44 11.02 -6.95
C GLU A 185 8.01 11.21 -8.41
N LEU A 186 8.71 10.56 -9.35
CA LEU A 186 8.35 10.56 -10.77
C LEU A 186 6.99 9.87 -10.96
N ALA A 187 6.81 8.69 -10.35
CA ALA A 187 5.56 7.94 -10.42
C ALA A 187 4.37 8.75 -9.88
N VAL A 188 4.52 9.37 -8.71
CA VAL A 188 3.46 10.19 -8.11
C VAL A 188 3.07 11.34 -9.02
N ARG A 189 4.03 12.09 -9.56
CA ARG A 189 3.76 13.22 -10.47
C ARG A 189 3.11 12.77 -11.78
N ALA A 190 3.61 11.71 -12.40
CA ALA A 190 3.09 11.18 -13.64
C ALA A 190 1.64 10.69 -13.47
N LEU A 191 1.36 9.95 -12.40
CA LEU A 191 0.02 9.47 -12.09
C LEU A 191 -0.94 10.62 -11.74
N HIS A 192 -0.50 11.59 -10.94
CA HIS A 192 -1.30 12.77 -10.60
C HIS A 192 -1.75 13.52 -11.86
N LYS A 193 -0.82 13.74 -12.79
CA LYS A 193 -1.12 14.34 -14.10
C LYS A 193 -2.03 13.45 -14.94
N ALA A 194 -1.72 12.16 -15.05
CA ALA A 194 -2.51 11.23 -15.86
C ALA A 194 -3.97 11.14 -15.41
N PHE A 195 -4.23 11.21 -14.10
CA PHE A 195 -5.58 11.18 -13.54
C PHE A 195 -6.20 12.57 -13.34
N GLU A 196 -5.57 13.63 -13.88
CA GLU A 196 -6.10 15.01 -13.91
C GLU A 196 -6.43 15.57 -12.52
N LEU A 197 -5.61 15.22 -11.52
CA LEU A 197 -5.85 15.61 -10.13
C LEU A 197 -5.43 17.04 -9.80
N ASP A 198 -4.73 17.70 -10.70
CA ASP A 198 -4.31 19.11 -10.66
C ASP A 198 -5.41 20.09 -11.12
N GLN A 199 -6.51 19.57 -11.68
CA GLN A 199 -7.62 20.40 -12.19
C GLN A 199 -8.82 20.48 -11.23
N LYS A 200 -8.67 19.94 -10.02
CA LYS A 200 -9.74 19.88 -9.00
C LYS A 200 -9.57 20.93 -7.91
#